data_f99df5a18dd1f99061bb84c180c6b715
#
_entry.id   f99df5a18dd1f99061bb84c180c6b715
#
_cell.length_a   1.000
_cell.length_b   1.000
_cell.length_c   1.000
_cell.angle_alpha   90.00
_cell.angle_beta   90.00
_cell.angle_gamma   90.00
#
_symmetry.space_group_name_H-M   'P 1'
#
loop_
_entity.id
_entity.type
_entity.pdbx_description
1 polymer ?
#
loop_
_entity_poly.entity_id
_entity_poly.type
_entity_poly.pdbx_seq_one_letter_code
_entity_poly.pdbx_strand_id
1 'polypeptide(L)'
;VDAVGTACMLHSNIAAQYQSLRADFFAQPGVTRMTAAEHTEGDSRGTGAVGMVDAAAFRKNAGLKREVFGPFTLLVTCEDQEDLTRTLAGIEGQLTATLLGNEAEIQSASALVALLSEKVGRLLVNGVPTGVEVCPGMQHGGPYPATTDSRFTSVGTDAVKRWIRPLSFQNFPGGVLPPALKDDNPLGILRMVNGKMTTDPI
;
A
#
# COMPACT_ATOMS: atom_id res chain seq x y z
N VAL A 1 21.04 -3.40 10.95
CA VAL A 1 21.15 -2.81 9.60
C VAL A 1 22.62 -2.72 9.18
N ASP A 2 23.52 -2.27 10.03
CA ASP A 2 24.94 -2.14 9.69
C ASP A 2 25.63 -3.49 9.33
N ALA A 3 25.11 -4.61 9.83
CA ALA A 3 25.57 -5.95 9.47
C ALA A 3 25.04 -6.45 8.10
N VAL A 4 24.09 -5.74 7.52
CA VAL A 4 23.52 -6.07 6.21
C VAL A 4 24.31 -5.30 5.16
N GLY A 5 24.97 -6.02 4.27
CA GLY A 5 25.75 -5.41 3.18
C GLY A 5 24.88 -4.59 2.23
N THR A 6 25.53 -3.93 1.28
CA THR A 6 24.84 -3.19 0.21
C THR A 6 24.10 -4.14 -0.72
N ALA A 7 22.88 -3.77 -1.13
CA ALA A 7 22.09 -4.51 -2.10
C ALA A 7 22.08 -3.81 -3.46
N CYS A 8 21.96 -4.60 -4.54
CA CYS A 8 21.75 -4.05 -5.87
C CYS A 8 20.32 -3.52 -6.00
N MET A 9 20.18 -2.27 -6.43
CA MET A 9 18.89 -1.66 -6.74
C MET A 9 18.52 -1.89 -8.21
N LEU A 10 17.27 -1.78 -8.53
CA LEU A 10 16.74 -2.13 -9.87
C LEU A 10 17.40 -1.35 -11.02
N HIS A 11 17.79 -0.09 -10.77
CA HIS A 11 18.35 0.79 -11.79
C HIS A 11 19.26 1.85 -11.15
N SER A 12 20.31 2.29 -11.86
CA SER A 12 21.25 3.31 -11.39
C SER A 12 20.59 4.64 -11.02
N ASN A 13 19.58 5.07 -11.77
CA ASN A 13 18.84 6.30 -11.43
C ASN A 13 18.08 6.17 -10.12
N ILE A 14 17.53 4.99 -9.81
CA ILE A 14 16.88 4.73 -8.51
C ILE A 14 17.92 4.82 -7.38
N ALA A 15 19.09 4.23 -7.58
CA ALA A 15 20.18 4.30 -6.61
C ALA A 15 20.64 5.75 -6.39
N ALA A 16 20.83 6.53 -7.45
CA ALA A 16 21.21 7.94 -7.36
C ALA A 16 20.15 8.78 -6.62
N GLN A 17 18.85 8.58 -6.95
CA GLN A 17 17.76 9.24 -6.23
C GLN A 17 17.71 8.84 -4.75
N TYR A 18 17.91 7.57 -4.44
CA TYR A 18 17.97 7.08 -3.07
C TYR A 18 19.06 7.79 -2.28
N GLN A 19 20.26 7.93 -2.83
CA GLN A 19 21.37 8.62 -2.17
C GLN A 19 21.05 10.09 -1.88
N SER A 20 20.52 10.79 -2.88
CA SER A 20 20.12 12.20 -2.73
C SER A 20 19.03 12.36 -1.66
N LEU A 21 17.95 11.59 -1.73
CA LEU A 21 16.86 11.65 -0.79
C LEU A 21 17.27 11.27 0.63
N ARG A 22 18.12 10.27 0.77
CA ARG A 22 18.70 9.85 2.06
C ARG A 22 19.53 10.97 2.68
N ALA A 23 20.39 11.63 1.90
CA ALA A 23 21.19 12.76 2.37
C ALA A 23 20.30 13.94 2.80
N ASP A 24 19.33 14.31 1.97
CA ASP A 24 18.34 15.36 2.27
C ASP A 24 17.57 15.04 3.54
N PHE A 25 17.21 13.77 3.74
CA PHE A 25 16.45 13.32 4.90
C PHE A 25 17.26 13.46 6.20
N PHE A 26 18.52 13.04 6.21
CA PHE A 26 19.38 13.19 7.36
C PHE A 26 19.78 14.64 7.66
N ALA A 27 19.66 15.54 6.69
CA ALA A 27 19.85 16.98 6.90
C ALA A 27 18.63 17.66 7.54
N GLN A 28 17.48 16.97 7.67
CA GLN A 28 16.30 17.55 8.28
C GLN A 28 16.48 17.78 9.78
N PRO A 29 15.96 18.90 10.32
CA PRO A 29 16.03 19.18 11.75
C PRO A 29 15.37 18.08 12.60
N GLY A 30 16.03 17.70 13.69
CA GLY A 30 15.55 16.71 14.65
C GLY A 30 15.77 15.25 14.27
N VAL A 31 16.32 14.97 13.09
CA VAL A 31 16.64 13.60 12.67
C VAL A 31 17.98 13.16 13.22
N THR A 32 17.99 12.04 13.92
CA THR A 32 19.19 11.36 14.37
C THR A 32 19.46 10.16 13.47
N ARG A 33 20.66 10.07 12.92
CA ARG A 33 21.10 8.90 12.15
C ARG A 33 21.47 7.76 13.09
N MET A 34 20.84 6.60 12.91
CA MET A 34 21.03 5.41 13.77
C MET A 34 21.99 4.37 13.16
N THR A 35 22.34 4.52 11.89
CA THR A 35 23.25 3.61 11.17
C THR A 35 24.58 4.25 10.92
N ALA A 36 25.66 3.51 11.15
CA ALA A 36 27.03 3.95 10.89
C ALA A 36 27.44 3.78 9.41
N ALA A 37 26.81 2.82 8.71
CA ALA A 37 27.19 2.48 7.34
C ALA A 37 27.06 3.68 6.41
N GLU A 38 28.17 4.07 5.81
CA GLU A 38 28.21 5.08 4.76
C GLU A 38 27.88 4.45 3.39
N HIS A 39 27.62 5.34 2.43
CA HIS A 39 27.39 4.88 1.06
C HIS A 39 28.65 4.20 0.52
N THR A 40 28.49 3.00 -0.02
CA THR A 40 29.55 2.35 -0.79
C THR A 40 29.43 2.83 -2.24
N GLU A 41 30.47 3.47 -2.76
CA GLU A 41 30.51 3.87 -4.16
C GLU A 41 30.32 2.65 -5.08
N GLY A 42 29.52 2.80 -6.09
CA GLY A 42 29.25 1.79 -7.10
C GLY A 42 27.88 1.99 -7.73
N ASP A 43 27.83 1.76 -9.04
CA ASP A 43 26.59 1.87 -9.79
C ASP A 43 25.51 0.93 -9.25
N SER A 44 24.30 1.46 -9.07
CA SER A 44 23.11 0.72 -8.70
C SER A 44 23.11 0.05 -7.33
N ARG A 45 23.90 0.52 -6.36
CA ARG A 45 23.92 -0.03 -4.99
C ARG A 45 23.21 0.86 -3.99
N GLY A 46 22.47 0.24 -3.06
CA GLY A 46 21.82 0.89 -1.90
C GLY A 46 22.34 0.30 -0.59
N THR A 47 22.74 1.18 0.33
CA THR A 47 23.12 0.81 1.70
C THR A 47 21.96 1.12 2.63
N GLY A 48 21.58 0.16 3.48
CA GLY A 48 20.50 0.33 4.44
C GLY A 48 20.78 1.51 5.39
N ALA A 49 19.72 2.27 5.69
CA ALA A 49 19.82 3.39 6.60
C ALA A 49 18.60 3.49 7.52
N VAL A 50 18.84 3.89 8.77
CA VAL A 50 17.79 4.11 9.77
C VAL A 50 17.97 5.51 10.35
N GLY A 51 16.90 6.30 10.28
CA GLY A 51 16.78 7.57 10.99
C GLY A 51 15.87 7.43 12.20
N MET A 52 15.99 8.33 13.16
CA MET A 52 15.09 8.44 14.30
C MET A 52 14.70 9.90 14.52
N VAL A 53 13.45 10.14 14.87
CA VAL A 53 12.92 11.47 15.16
C VAL A 53 11.77 11.34 16.19
N ASP A 54 11.54 12.38 16.99
CA ASP A 54 10.35 12.42 17.83
C ASP A 54 9.08 12.77 17.03
N ALA A 55 7.92 12.36 17.56
CA ALA A 55 6.64 12.55 16.88
C ALA A 55 6.26 14.02 16.69
N ALA A 56 6.68 14.91 17.59
CA ALA A 56 6.38 16.33 17.47
C ALA A 56 7.12 16.99 16.30
N ALA A 57 8.40 16.65 16.13
CA ALA A 57 9.21 17.09 14.98
C ALA A 57 8.68 16.46 13.68
N PHE A 58 8.35 15.16 13.69
CA PHE A 58 7.77 14.47 12.54
C PHE A 58 6.48 15.13 12.04
N ARG A 59 5.54 15.46 12.96
CA ARG A 59 4.28 16.10 12.59
C ARG A 59 4.46 17.49 11.97
N LYS A 60 5.45 18.24 12.45
CA LYS A 60 5.71 19.63 12.00
C LYS A 60 6.44 19.70 10.66
N ASN A 61 7.18 18.67 10.29
CA ASN A 61 8.04 18.68 9.11
C ASN A 61 7.49 17.77 8.00
N ALA A 62 6.90 18.39 6.96
CA ALA A 62 6.40 17.66 5.80
C ALA A 62 7.50 16.90 5.04
N GLY A 63 8.75 17.36 5.09
CA GLY A 63 9.89 16.66 4.46
C GLY A 63 10.15 15.26 5.03
N LEU A 64 9.78 15.02 6.30
CA LEU A 64 9.91 13.71 6.96
C LEU A 64 8.83 12.70 6.56
N LYS A 65 7.77 13.15 5.90
CA LYS A 65 6.69 12.28 5.39
C LYS A 65 6.93 11.84 3.95
N ARG A 66 7.99 12.36 3.32
CA ARG A 66 8.35 12.01 1.95
C ARG A 66 8.95 10.61 1.89
N GLU A 67 8.54 9.82 0.92
CA GLU A 67 9.12 8.51 0.68
C GLU A 67 10.59 8.63 0.25
N VAL A 68 11.45 7.84 0.89
CA VAL A 68 12.84 7.61 0.48
C VAL A 68 12.91 6.23 -0.16
N PHE A 69 12.78 6.18 -1.48
CA PHE A 69 12.63 4.94 -2.22
C PHE A 69 13.92 4.12 -2.23
N GLY A 70 14.02 3.15 -1.32
CA GLY A 70 15.19 2.31 -1.12
C GLY A 70 15.22 1.69 0.29
N PRO A 71 16.35 1.08 0.69
CA PRO A 71 16.49 0.42 1.98
C PRO A 71 16.59 1.43 3.14
N PHE A 72 15.55 2.21 3.37
CA PHE A 72 15.47 3.25 4.37
C PHE A 72 14.31 2.99 5.35
N THR A 73 14.54 3.30 6.62
CA THR A 73 13.51 3.26 7.66
C THR A 73 13.64 4.48 8.57
N LEU A 74 12.51 5.10 8.91
CA LEU A 74 12.41 6.12 9.94
C LEU A 74 11.72 5.56 11.16
N LEU A 75 12.36 5.66 12.32
CA LEU A 75 11.76 5.41 13.62
C LEU A 75 11.18 6.73 14.15
N VAL A 76 9.89 6.76 14.39
CA VAL A 76 9.22 7.90 15.02
C VAL A 76 8.86 7.50 16.44
N THR A 77 9.46 8.14 17.44
CA THR A 77 9.17 7.87 18.84
C THR A 77 8.00 8.70 19.31
N CYS A 78 6.99 8.06 19.87
CA CYS A 78 5.82 8.68 20.47
C CYS A 78 5.90 8.56 21.99
N GLU A 79 5.38 9.56 22.71
CA GLU A 79 5.39 9.58 24.17
C GLU A 79 4.40 8.57 24.75
N ASP A 80 3.24 8.43 24.12
CA ASP A 80 2.16 7.55 24.53
C ASP A 80 1.26 7.15 23.34
N GLN A 81 0.19 6.41 23.63
CA GLN A 81 -0.75 5.95 22.61
C GLN A 81 -1.56 7.10 21.98
N GLU A 82 -1.83 8.18 22.70
CA GLU A 82 -2.51 9.35 22.16
C GLU A 82 -1.62 10.09 21.16
N ASP A 83 -0.34 10.25 21.50
CA ASP A 83 0.65 10.86 20.62
C ASP A 83 0.89 10.02 19.35
N LEU A 84 0.92 8.68 19.48
CA LEU A 84 0.96 7.75 18.36
C LEU A 84 -0.27 7.92 17.44
N THR A 85 -1.46 7.91 18.03
CA THR A 85 -2.72 8.05 17.29
C THR A 85 -2.78 9.38 16.54
N ARG A 86 -2.40 10.48 17.20
CA ARG A 86 -2.32 11.81 16.60
C ARG A 86 -1.31 11.86 15.43
N THR A 87 -0.20 11.17 15.57
CA THR A 87 0.84 11.11 14.54
C THR A 87 0.35 10.34 13.33
N LEU A 88 -0.25 9.19 13.54
CA LEU A 88 -0.79 8.34 12.46
C LEU A 88 -2.01 8.96 11.77
N ALA A 89 -2.84 9.73 12.48
CA ALA A 89 -3.94 10.46 11.86
C ALA A 89 -3.47 11.47 10.80
N GLY A 90 -2.27 12.03 10.99
CA GLY A 90 -1.65 12.98 10.04
C GLY A 90 -0.87 12.34 8.88
N ILE A 91 -0.87 11.01 8.75
CA ILE A 91 -0.26 10.30 7.62
C ILE A 91 -1.29 10.16 6.49
N GLU A 92 -0.84 10.35 5.27
CA GLU A 92 -1.64 10.09 4.05
C GLU A 92 -1.89 8.59 3.85
N GLY A 93 -2.66 8.23 2.83
CA GLY A 93 -2.93 6.84 2.48
C GLY A 93 -1.66 6.04 2.17
N GLN A 94 -1.58 4.82 2.68
CA GLN A 94 -0.45 3.90 2.54
C GLN A 94 -0.90 2.57 1.94
N LEU A 95 0.03 1.81 1.38
CA LEU A 95 -0.27 0.46 0.89
C LEU A 95 -0.53 -0.51 2.04
N THR A 96 0.29 -0.44 3.09
CA THR A 96 0.23 -1.38 4.21
C THR A 96 0.53 -0.70 5.55
N ALA A 97 -0.01 -1.27 6.61
CA ALA A 97 0.47 -1.05 7.97
C ALA A 97 0.58 -2.40 8.70
N THR A 98 1.49 -2.47 9.66
CA THR A 98 1.62 -3.64 10.53
C THR A 98 1.59 -3.21 11.98
N LEU A 99 0.74 -3.84 12.77
CA LEU A 99 0.76 -3.76 14.22
C LEU A 99 1.65 -4.88 14.77
N LEU A 100 2.64 -4.52 15.57
CA LEU A 100 3.49 -5.47 16.27
C LEU A 100 3.15 -5.43 17.76
N GLY A 101 2.81 -6.57 18.34
CA GLY A 101 2.44 -6.67 19.75
C GLY A 101 1.92 -8.05 20.10
N ASN A 102 1.75 -8.31 21.38
CA ASN A 102 1.06 -9.51 21.82
C ASN A 102 -0.47 -9.38 21.62
N GLU A 103 -1.18 -10.48 21.80
CA GLU A 103 -2.62 -10.53 21.54
C GLU A 103 -3.41 -9.53 22.39
N ALA A 104 -3.08 -9.38 23.68
CA ALA A 104 -3.77 -8.46 24.57
C ALA A 104 -3.53 -6.99 24.19
N GLU A 105 -2.31 -6.65 23.78
CA GLU A 105 -1.98 -5.31 23.26
C GLU A 105 -2.76 -4.98 22.00
N ILE A 106 -2.83 -5.92 21.04
CA ILE A 106 -3.57 -5.73 19.80
C ILE A 106 -5.08 -5.60 20.07
N GLN A 107 -5.64 -6.42 20.96
CA GLN A 107 -7.06 -6.34 21.37
C GLN A 107 -7.39 -4.99 22.02
N SER A 108 -6.49 -4.44 22.83
CA SER A 108 -6.67 -3.14 23.47
C SER A 108 -6.54 -1.96 22.49
N ALA A 109 -5.95 -2.17 21.33
CA ALA A 109 -5.67 -1.14 20.33
C ALA A 109 -6.80 -0.93 19.29
N SER A 110 -8.05 -1.23 19.63
CA SER A 110 -9.19 -1.17 18.71
C SER A 110 -9.35 0.18 17.99
N ALA A 111 -9.16 1.28 18.69
CA ALA A 111 -9.20 2.62 18.11
C ALA A 111 -8.08 2.85 17.07
N LEU A 112 -6.88 2.31 17.33
CA LEU A 112 -5.76 2.36 16.40
C LEU A 112 -6.01 1.49 15.17
N VAL A 113 -6.60 0.30 15.36
CA VAL A 113 -7.03 -0.57 14.26
C VAL A 113 -8.04 0.14 13.37
N ALA A 114 -9.05 0.80 13.95
CA ALA A 114 -10.05 1.57 13.22
C ALA A 114 -9.39 2.70 12.39
N LEU A 115 -8.51 3.49 13.01
CA LEU A 115 -7.77 4.55 12.32
C LEU A 115 -6.95 4.02 11.15
N LEU A 116 -6.17 2.95 11.36
CA LEU A 116 -5.31 2.38 10.33
C LEU A 116 -6.12 1.75 9.20
N SER A 117 -7.30 1.19 9.48
CA SER A 117 -8.19 0.64 8.44
C SER A 117 -8.64 1.69 7.43
N GLU A 118 -8.70 2.95 7.82
CA GLU A 118 -8.99 4.07 6.90
C GLU A 118 -7.76 4.56 6.12
N LYS A 119 -6.56 4.18 6.58
CA LYS A 119 -5.29 4.70 6.03
C LYS A 119 -4.58 3.74 5.10
N VAL A 120 -4.90 2.44 5.12
CA VAL A 120 -4.15 1.44 4.38
C VAL A 120 -5.04 0.53 3.54
N GLY A 121 -4.47 -0.06 2.51
CA GLY A 121 -5.15 -1.11 1.74
C GLY A 121 -5.02 -2.49 2.38
N ARG A 122 -3.99 -2.72 3.21
CA ARG A 122 -3.74 -3.98 3.89
C ARG A 122 -3.18 -3.76 5.28
N LEU A 123 -3.89 -4.24 6.29
CA LEU A 123 -3.47 -4.17 7.69
C LEU A 123 -3.02 -5.56 8.17
N LEU A 124 -1.84 -5.65 8.74
CA LEU A 124 -1.23 -6.87 9.22
C LEU A 124 -0.99 -6.83 10.73
N VAL A 125 -0.88 -8.01 11.34
CA VAL A 125 -0.43 -8.19 12.74
C VAL A 125 0.78 -9.10 12.73
N ASN A 126 1.84 -8.68 13.40
CA ASN A 126 3.08 -9.45 13.61
C ASN A 126 3.68 -10.05 12.33
N GLY A 127 3.51 -9.34 11.20
CA GLY A 127 4.00 -9.77 9.90
C GLY A 127 4.69 -8.65 9.14
N VAL A 128 5.58 -9.02 8.22
CA VAL A 128 6.23 -8.09 7.31
C VAL A 128 5.54 -8.20 5.94
N PRO A 129 5.10 -7.08 5.32
CA PRO A 129 4.36 -7.11 4.06
C PRO A 129 5.26 -7.35 2.85
N THR A 130 6.09 -8.39 2.89
CA THR A 130 7.14 -8.68 1.90
C THR A 130 6.63 -9.24 0.58
N GLY A 131 5.40 -9.68 0.51
CA GLY A 131 4.84 -10.26 -0.70
C GLY A 131 3.33 -10.21 -0.71
N VAL A 132 2.77 -10.51 -1.87
CA VAL A 132 1.32 -10.66 -2.06
C VAL A 132 1.04 -12.05 -2.64
N GLU A 133 0.08 -12.73 -2.07
CA GLU A 133 -0.43 -13.97 -2.63
C GLU A 133 -1.50 -13.65 -3.69
N VAL A 134 -1.48 -14.36 -4.81
CA VAL A 134 -2.50 -14.17 -5.86
C VAL A 134 -3.74 -14.98 -5.46
N CYS A 135 -4.66 -14.35 -4.78
CA CYS A 135 -5.92 -14.94 -4.33
C CYS A 135 -7.09 -13.94 -4.43
N PRO A 136 -8.35 -14.40 -4.39
CA PRO A 136 -9.52 -13.51 -4.49
C PRO A 136 -9.59 -12.44 -3.41
N GLY A 137 -9.10 -12.70 -2.20
CA GLY A 137 -9.11 -11.76 -1.08
C GLY A 137 -7.93 -10.81 -1.03
N MET A 138 -6.98 -10.89 -1.99
CA MET A 138 -5.80 -10.04 -1.97
C MET A 138 -6.12 -8.60 -2.36
N GLN A 139 -5.66 -7.67 -1.53
CA GLN A 139 -5.68 -6.25 -1.80
C GLN A 139 -4.26 -5.70 -1.86
N HIS A 140 -3.84 -5.21 -3.02
CA HIS A 140 -2.61 -4.43 -3.20
C HIS A 140 -2.98 -3.08 -3.78
N GLY A 141 -3.27 -2.17 -2.92
CA GLY A 141 -3.77 -0.83 -3.18
C GLY A 141 -3.85 -0.07 -1.87
N GLY A 142 -4.67 0.96 -1.81
CA GLY A 142 -4.88 1.76 -0.60
C GLY A 142 -5.51 3.10 -0.94
N PRO A 143 -5.84 3.91 0.08
CA PRO A 143 -6.33 5.27 -0.12
C PRO A 143 -5.29 6.13 -0.81
N TYR A 144 -5.75 7.19 -1.51
CA TYR A 144 -4.82 8.17 -2.10
C TYR A 144 -3.86 8.74 -1.03
N PRO A 145 -2.57 8.91 -1.30
CA PRO A 145 -1.88 8.76 -2.59
C PRO A 145 -1.30 7.36 -2.85
N ALA A 146 -1.59 6.35 -2.00
CA ALA A 146 -1.07 5.00 -2.21
C ALA A 146 -1.48 4.40 -3.57
N THR A 147 -2.71 4.71 -4.03
CA THR A 147 -3.17 4.45 -5.39
C THR A 147 -3.99 5.62 -5.94
N THR A 148 -4.09 5.72 -7.26
CA THR A 148 -4.92 6.72 -7.93
C THR A 148 -6.40 6.36 -7.91
N ASP A 149 -6.74 5.09 -7.72
CA ASP A 149 -8.11 4.60 -7.58
C ASP A 149 -8.16 3.44 -6.57
N SER A 150 -8.63 3.74 -5.37
CA SER A 150 -8.69 2.80 -4.25
C SER A 150 -9.74 1.69 -4.40
N ARG A 151 -10.61 1.76 -5.42
CA ARG A 151 -11.62 0.73 -5.70
C ARG A 151 -11.04 -0.56 -6.28
N PHE A 152 -9.81 -0.50 -6.77
CA PHE A 152 -9.18 -1.61 -7.48
C PHE A 152 -7.88 -2.03 -6.81
N THR A 153 -7.64 -3.34 -6.81
CA THR A 153 -6.33 -3.91 -6.49
C THR A 153 -5.44 -3.97 -7.72
N SER A 154 -4.11 -3.92 -7.55
CA SER A 154 -3.15 -4.14 -8.64
C SER A 154 -2.70 -5.59 -8.77
N VAL A 155 -3.04 -6.45 -7.81
CA VAL A 155 -2.67 -7.88 -7.76
C VAL A 155 -3.90 -8.69 -7.35
N GLY A 156 -3.94 -9.95 -7.76
CA GLY A 156 -5.05 -10.86 -7.48
C GLY A 156 -6.03 -10.96 -8.65
N THR A 157 -7.03 -11.82 -8.52
CA THR A 157 -8.00 -12.11 -9.58
C THR A 157 -8.83 -10.88 -9.96
N ASP A 158 -9.05 -9.98 -9.03
CA ASP A 158 -9.83 -8.76 -9.23
C ASP A 158 -9.03 -7.62 -9.91
N ALA A 159 -7.74 -7.78 -10.11
CA ALA A 159 -6.90 -6.78 -10.78
C ALA A 159 -7.38 -6.45 -12.20
N VAL A 160 -8.02 -7.39 -12.89
CA VAL A 160 -8.62 -7.20 -14.22
C VAL A 160 -9.66 -6.08 -14.25
N LYS A 161 -10.32 -5.82 -13.12
CA LYS A 161 -11.36 -4.78 -13.00
C LYS A 161 -10.84 -3.37 -13.29
N ARG A 162 -9.54 -3.13 -13.16
CA ARG A 162 -8.89 -1.85 -13.53
C ARG A 162 -8.92 -1.56 -15.02
N TRP A 163 -9.05 -2.60 -15.85
CA TRP A 163 -8.92 -2.56 -17.30
C TRP A 163 -10.22 -2.72 -18.03
N ILE A 164 -11.32 -2.92 -17.30
CA ILE A 164 -12.66 -3.09 -17.84
C ILE A 164 -13.57 -1.95 -17.36
N ARG A 165 -14.66 -1.74 -18.08
CA ARG A 165 -15.70 -0.79 -17.71
C ARG A 165 -17.08 -1.39 -17.95
N PRO A 166 -18.10 -1.00 -17.22
CA PRO A 166 -19.48 -1.32 -17.53
C PRO A 166 -19.89 -0.74 -18.89
N LEU A 167 -20.72 -1.48 -19.62
CA LEU A 167 -21.39 -1.04 -20.84
C LEU A 167 -22.85 -1.49 -20.79
N SER A 168 -23.78 -0.57 -20.96
CA SER A 168 -25.23 -0.86 -21.07
C SER A 168 -25.65 -0.92 -22.52
N PHE A 169 -26.51 -1.91 -22.82
CA PHE A 169 -27.25 -1.98 -24.08
C PHE A 169 -28.73 -1.67 -23.77
N GLN A 170 -29.28 -0.69 -24.45
CA GLN A 170 -30.70 -0.29 -24.27
C GLN A 170 -31.41 -0.31 -25.62
N ASN A 171 -32.58 -0.99 -25.71
CA ASN A 171 -33.38 -1.14 -26.92
C ASN A 171 -32.60 -1.74 -28.10
N PHE A 172 -31.68 -2.64 -27.81
CA PHE A 172 -30.80 -3.23 -28.82
C PHE A 172 -31.46 -4.45 -29.44
N PRO A 173 -31.43 -4.61 -30.78
CA PRO A 173 -31.95 -5.83 -31.40
C PRO A 173 -31.20 -7.07 -30.93
N GLY A 174 -31.90 -8.12 -30.49
CA GLY A 174 -31.28 -9.34 -29.94
C GLY A 174 -30.26 -10.01 -30.88
N GLY A 175 -30.45 -9.88 -32.20
CA GLY A 175 -29.53 -10.46 -33.19
C GLY A 175 -28.13 -9.90 -33.18
N VAL A 176 -27.93 -8.66 -32.70
CA VAL A 176 -26.61 -7.99 -32.65
C VAL A 176 -26.03 -7.89 -31.23
N LEU A 177 -26.77 -8.41 -30.22
CA LEU A 177 -26.23 -8.49 -28.86
C LEU A 177 -25.09 -9.50 -28.77
N PRO A 178 -24.09 -9.23 -27.91
CA PRO A 178 -23.11 -10.24 -27.55
C PRO A 178 -23.78 -11.52 -27.03
N PRO A 179 -23.21 -12.72 -27.31
CA PRO A 179 -23.83 -13.99 -26.88
C PRO A 179 -24.17 -14.07 -25.40
N ALA A 180 -23.35 -13.44 -24.54
CA ALA A 180 -23.57 -13.37 -23.09
C ALA A 180 -24.85 -12.61 -22.69
N LEU A 181 -25.38 -11.74 -23.55
CA LEU A 181 -26.55 -10.89 -23.28
C LEU A 181 -27.80 -11.30 -24.06
N LYS A 182 -27.74 -12.36 -24.87
CA LYS A 182 -28.90 -12.87 -25.60
C LYS A 182 -29.87 -13.55 -24.65
N ASP A 183 -31.17 -13.40 -24.92
CA ASP A 183 -32.22 -13.94 -24.08
C ASP A 183 -32.17 -15.47 -23.94
N ASP A 184 -31.79 -16.18 -25.01
CA ASP A 184 -31.67 -17.64 -25.06
C ASP A 184 -30.46 -18.21 -24.33
N ASN A 185 -29.57 -17.36 -23.75
CA ASN A 185 -28.37 -17.75 -23.03
C ASN A 185 -27.53 -18.84 -23.75
N PRO A 186 -27.07 -18.61 -24.99
CA PRO A 186 -26.41 -19.65 -25.78
C PRO A 186 -25.09 -20.14 -25.20
N LEU A 187 -24.53 -19.40 -24.22
CA LEU A 187 -23.31 -19.78 -23.51
C LEU A 187 -23.57 -20.60 -22.24
N GLY A 188 -24.83 -20.73 -21.80
CA GLY A 188 -25.18 -21.44 -20.56
C GLY A 188 -24.56 -20.82 -19.30
N ILE A 189 -24.22 -19.52 -19.34
CA ILE A 189 -23.54 -18.85 -18.23
C ILE A 189 -24.52 -18.40 -17.14
N LEU A 190 -24.04 -18.39 -15.91
CA LEU A 190 -24.75 -17.79 -14.79
C LEU A 190 -24.80 -16.27 -14.96
N ARG A 191 -25.99 -15.70 -14.98
CA ARG A 191 -26.21 -14.26 -15.18
C ARG A 191 -27.32 -13.75 -14.26
N MET A 192 -27.36 -12.45 -14.05
CA MET A 192 -28.43 -11.80 -13.28
C MET A 192 -29.54 -11.32 -14.22
N VAL A 193 -30.74 -11.82 -14.01
CA VAL A 193 -31.94 -11.41 -14.73
C VAL A 193 -32.98 -10.91 -13.72
N ASN A 194 -33.39 -9.64 -13.85
CA ASN A 194 -34.34 -9.00 -12.92
C ASN A 194 -33.96 -9.16 -11.43
N GLY A 195 -32.66 -9.07 -11.13
CA GLY A 195 -32.12 -9.19 -9.77
C GLY A 195 -31.96 -10.63 -9.26
N LYS A 196 -32.24 -11.65 -10.07
CA LYS A 196 -32.06 -13.07 -9.72
C LYS A 196 -30.96 -13.70 -10.56
N MET A 197 -30.10 -14.51 -9.91
CA MET A 197 -29.09 -15.29 -10.61
C MET A 197 -29.72 -16.53 -11.24
N THR A 198 -29.52 -16.73 -12.54
CA THR A 198 -30.04 -17.86 -13.29
C THR A 198 -29.17 -18.23 -14.48
N THR A 199 -29.25 -19.49 -14.92
CA THR A 199 -28.72 -19.98 -16.19
C THR A 199 -29.81 -20.13 -17.25
N ASP A 200 -31.06 -19.91 -16.90
CA ASP A 200 -32.21 -20.08 -17.78
C ASP A 200 -32.28 -19.01 -18.87
N PRO A 201 -32.91 -19.29 -20.02
CA PRO A 201 -33.39 -18.27 -20.97
C PRO A 201 -34.35 -17.29 -20.31
N ILE A 202 -34.50 -16.10 -20.90
CA ILE A 202 -35.48 -15.08 -20.48
C ILE A 202 -36.75 -15.28 -21.27
#